data_2cb6e0cadfb52d1360c050cbb8d7b247
#
_entry.id   2cb6e0cadfb52d1360c050cbb8d7b247
#
_cell.length_a   1.000
_cell.length_b   1.000
_cell.length_c   1.000
_cell.angle_alpha   90.00
_cell.angle_beta   90.00
_cell.angle_gamma   90.00
#
_symmetry.space_group_name_H-M   'P 1'
#
loop_
_entity.id
_entity.type
_entity.pdbx_description
1 polymer ?
#
loop_
_entity_poly.entity_id
_entity_poly.type
_entity_poly.pdbx_seq_one_letter_code
_entity_poly.pdbx_strand_id
1 'polypeptide(L)'
;MNTDKTLVIQSHCNPLPYPWLEKCLASVRQWAASRHYHYQFIGDELFGYIPAELIEKTRSQKVIATDLARLRLIQNYLNDYMTVIWCDADFLIFNPERFDLTDDSFAIGREVWVQDNDNQFKVFIKVHNACLRF
;
A
#
# COMPACT_ATOMS: atom_id res chain seq x y z
N MET A 1 -16.15 8.88 -16.40
CA MET A 1 -15.42 7.78 -15.75
C MET A 1 -14.20 7.40 -16.58
N ASN A 2 -13.04 7.44 -15.99
CA ASN A 2 -11.79 7.02 -16.64
C ASN A 2 -11.47 5.57 -16.25
N THR A 3 -12.35 4.65 -16.63
CA THR A 3 -12.27 3.23 -16.27
C THR A 3 -11.02 2.50 -16.82
N ASP A 4 -10.31 3.12 -17.75
CA ASP A 4 -9.10 2.54 -18.36
C ASP A 4 -7.79 2.94 -17.65
N LYS A 5 -7.88 3.66 -16.53
CA LYS A 5 -6.70 4.19 -15.85
C LYS A 5 -6.37 3.44 -14.57
N THR A 6 -5.08 3.31 -14.32
CA THR A 6 -4.53 2.79 -13.08
C THR A 6 -4.18 3.93 -12.13
N LEU A 7 -4.56 3.79 -10.86
CA LEU A 7 -4.18 4.68 -9.78
C LEU A 7 -3.23 3.97 -8.82
N VAL A 8 -2.11 4.61 -8.50
CA VAL A 8 -1.17 4.18 -7.47
C VAL A 8 -1.30 5.09 -6.25
N ILE A 9 -1.45 4.50 -5.09
CA ILE A 9 -1.68 5.22 -3.83
C ILE A 9 -0.60 4.85 -2.81
N GLN A 10 -0.07 5.87 -2.14
CA GLN A 10 0.72 5.72 -0.92
C GLN A 10 0.14 6.65 0.16
N SER A 11 0.34 6.29 1.43
CA SER A 11 -0.17 7.07 2.55
C SER A 11 0.80 7.08 3.72
N HIS A 12 0.93 8.22 4.35
CA HIS A 12 1.62 8.39 5.62
C HIS A 12 1.13 9.70 6.27
N CYS A 13 1.47 9.93 7.54
CA CYS A 13 1.22 11.24 8.15
C CYS A 13 2.05 12.33 7.45
N ASN A 14 1.55 13.55 7.50
CA ASN A 14 2.25 14.71 6.95
C ASN A 14 2.41 15.78 8.07
N PRO A 15 3.64 16.24 8.41
CA PRO A 15 4.92 15.91 7.73
C PRO A 15 5.41 14.48 7.98
N LEU A 16 6.26 14.00 7.06
CA LEU A 16 6.87 12.67 7.19
C LEU A 16 7.82 12.63 8.40
N PRO A 17 7.77 11.57 9.23
CA PRO A 17 8.58 11.49 10.44
C PRO A 17 10.07 11.22 10.17
N TYR A 18 10.39 10.62 9.01
CA TYR A 18 11.74 10.22 8.65
C TYR A 18 12.09 10.64 7.22
N PRO A 19 13.24 11.29 6.98
CA PRO A 19 13.64 11.76 5.65
C PRO A 19 13.78 10.64 4.60
N TRP A 20 14.13 9.41 5.01
CA TRP A 20 14.30 8.29 4.10
C TRP A 20 12.98 7.83 3.45
N LEU A 21 11.82 8.09 4.09
CA LEU A 21 10.51 7.79 3.51
C LEU A 21 10.30 8.52 2.19
N GLU A 22 10.80 9.75 2.04
CA GLU A 22 10.70 10.48 0.77
C GLU A 22 11.37 9.72 -0.39
N LYS A 23 12.47 9.01 -0.14
CA LYS A 23 13.12 8.18 -1.15
C LYS A 23 12.22 7.02 -1.60
N CYS A 24 11.52 6.39 -0.65
CA CYS A 24 10.57 5.33 -0.95
C CYS A 24 9.38 5.88 -1.76
N LEU A 25 8.76 6.96 -1.30
CA LEU A 25 7.67 7.63 -2.00
C LEU A 25 8.08 8.05 -3.41
N ALA A 26 9.26 8.65 -3.56
CA ALA A 26 9.78 9.08 -4.86
C ALA A 26 9.96 7.89 -5.82
N SER A 27 10.46 6.74 -5.33
CA SER A 27 10.64 5.54 -6.16
C SER A 27 9.33 5.02 -6.73
N VAL A 28 8.27 4.99 -5.93
CA VAL A 28 6.94 4.56 -6.37
C VAL A 28 6.31 5.57 -7.31
N ARG A 29 6.41 6.86 -7.00
CA ARG A 29 5.91 7.95 -7.86
C ARG A 29 6.57 7.94 -9.24
N GLN A 30 7.89 7.76 -9.29
CA GLN A 30 8.64 7.66 -10.54
C GLN A 30 8.27 6.42 -11.35
N TRP A 31 8.10 5.27 -10.69
CA TRP A 31 7.61 4.05 -11.33
C TRP A 31 6.20 4.26 -11.91
N ALA A 32 5.28 4.82 -11.14
CA ALA A 32 3.93 5.11 -11.61
C ALA A 32 3.95 6.03 -12.85
N ALA A 33 4.79 7.08 -12.83
CA ALA A 33 4.95 7.98 -13.96
C ALA A 33 5.51 7.26 -15.21
N SER A 34 6.49 6.37 -15.07
CA SER A 34 7.06 5.59 -16.17
C SER A 34 6.06 4.63 -16.82
N ARG A 35 5.02 4.22 -16.07
CA ARG A 35 3.92 3.36 -16.53
C ARG A 35 2.70 4.15 -17.00
N HIS A 36 2.76 5.49 -16.99
CA HIS A 36 1.62 6.37 -17.28
C HIS A 36 0.43 6.16 -16.32
N TYR A 37 0.70 5.71 -15.09
CA TYR A 37 -0.29 5.58 -14.03
C TYR A 37 -0.51 6.91 -13.31
N HIS A 38 -1.70 7.13 -12.81
CA HIS A 38 -1.96 8.22 -11.87
C HIS A 38 -1.30 7.89 -10.53
N TYR A 39 -0.84 8.89 -9.83
CA TYR A 39 -0.26 8.73 -8.49
C TYR A 39 -0.92 9.69 -7.52
N GLN A 40 -1.23 9.22 -6.34
CA GLN A 40 -1.78 10.03 -5.26
C GLN A 40 -1.14 9.66 -3.92
N PHE A 41 -0.72 10.69 -3.19
CA PHE A 41 -0.34 10.57 -1.79
C PHE A 41 -1.52 11.01 -0.93
N ILE A 42 -1.85 10.20 0.09
CA ILE A 42 -2.93 10.45 1.04
C ILE A 42 -2.31 10.62 2.42
N GLY A 43 -2.62 11.72 3.07
CA GLY A 43 -2.20 12.01 4.45
C GLY A 43 -3.16 11.41 5.49
N ASP A 44 -3.35 12.13 6.58
CA ASP A 44 -4.23 11.71 7.68
C ASP A 44 -5.72 11.68 7.28
N GLU A 45 -6.09 12.26 6.15
CA GLU A 45 -7.42 12.15 5.55
C GLU A 45 -7.79 10.70 5.19
N LEU A 46 -6.84 9.77 5.16
CA LEU A 46 -7.09 8.33 5.05
C LEU A 46 -8.12 7.85 6.09
N PHE A 47 -8.04 8.37 7.31
CA PHE A 47 -8.94 7.95 8.40
C PHE A 47 -10.38 8.45 8.23
N GLY A 48 -10.65 9.36 7.30
CA GLY A 48 -11.99 9.78 6.92
C GLY A 48 -12.82 8.67 6.24
N TYR A 49 -12.19 7.59 5.79
CA TYR A 49 -12.85 6.44 5.15
C TYR A 49 -13.41 5.41 6.14
N ILE A 50 -13.20 5.61 7.43
CA ILE A 50 -13.71 4.71 8.47
C ILE A 50 -14.47 5.48 9.55
N PRO A 51 -15.42 4.82 10.24
CA PRO A 51 -16.17 5.46 11.32
C PRO A 51 -15.28 5.89 12.49
N ALA A 52 -15.57 7.05 13.07
CA ALA A 52 -14.82 7.58 14.22
C ALA A 52 -14.78 6.62 15.42
N GLU A 53 -15.84 5.83 15.62
CA GLU A 53 -15.89 4.80 16.66
C GLU A 53 -14.82 3.72 16.50
N LEU A 54 -14.48 3.35 15.25
CA LEU A 54 -13.43 2.37 14.99
C LEU A 54 -12.06 2.96 15.26
N ILE A 55 -11.84 4.24 14.93
CA ILE A 55 -10.59 4.94 15.26
C ILE A 55 -10.39 4.93 16.77
N GLU A 56 -11.43 5.23 17.53
CA GLU A 56 -11.37 5.25 18.99
C GLU A 56 -11.11 3.85 19.58
N LYS A 57 -11.82 2.83 19.12
CA LYS A 57 -11.65 1.44 19.57
C LYS A 57 -10.27 0.87 19.25
N THR A 58 -9.64 1.34 18.19
CA THR A 58 -8.33 0.86 17.73
C THR A 58 -7.18 1.79 18.12
N ARG A 59 -7.40 2.75 19.01
CA ARG A 59 -6.40 3.75 19.42
C ARG A 59 -5.07 3.14 19.87
N SER A 60 -5.11 2.02 20.60
CA SER A 60 -3.93 1.28 21.04
C SER A 60 -3.26 0.44 19.94
N GLN A 61 -3.97 0.19 18.84
CA GLN A 61 -3.51 -0.61 17.70
C GLN A 61 -3.90 0.08 16.39
N LYS A 62 -3.35 1.24 16.15
CA LYS A 62 -3.67 2.11 15.01
C LYS A 62 -3.55 1.40 13.65
N VAL A 63 -2.71 0.37 13.57
CA VAL A 63 -2.53 -0.46 12.35
C VAL A 63 -3.86 -1.06 11.89
N ILE A 64 -4.72 -1.50 12.80
CA ILE A 64 -6.04 -2.08 12.47
C ILE A 64 -6.91 -1.05 11.75
N ALA A 65 -6.96 0.19 12.26
CA ALA A 65 -7.69 1.28 11.62
C ALA A 65 -7.10 1.61 10.24
N THR A 66 -5.79 1.65 10.13
CA THR A 66 -5.08 1.92 8.86
C THR A 66 -5.38 0.85 7.82
N ASP A 67 -5.34 -0.42 8.19
CA ASP A 67 -5.63 -1.52 7.27
C ASP A 67 -7.06 -1.48 6.73
N LEU A 68 -8.03 -1.20 7.58
CA LEU A 68 -9.42 -1.04 7.14
C LEU A 68 -9.60 0.21 6.28
N ALA A 69 -9.02 1.33 6.67
CA ALA A 69 -9.11 2.59 5.91
C ALA A 69 -8.51 2.43 4.51
N ARG A 70 -7.38 1.74 4.39
CA ARG A 70 -6.75 1.39 3.12
C ARG A 70 -7.70 0.64 2.19
N LEU A 71 -8.35 -0.39 2.68
CA LEU A 71 -9.28 -1.19 1.88
C LEU A 71 -10.52 -0.38 1.47
N ARG A 72 -11.05 0.46 2.36
CA ARG A 72 -12.16 1.36 2.04
C ARG A 72 -11.79 2.41 1.00
N LEU A 73 -10.59 2.97 1.10
CA LEU A 73 -10.06 3.90 0.12
C LEU A 73 -9.93 3.26 -1.27
N ILE A 74 -9.33 2.07 -1.33
CA ILE A 74 -9.21 1.29 -2.57
C ILE A 74 -10.59 1.02 -3.16
N GLN A 75 -11.53 0.53 -2.36
CA GLN A 75 -12.91 0.27 -2.80
C GLN A 75 -13.57 1.53 -3.38
N ASN A 76 -13.34 2.68 -2.76
CA ASN A 76 -13.89 3.95 -3.25
C ASN A 76 -13.33 4.32 -4.63
N TYR A 77 -12.01 4.22 -4.81
CA TYR A 77 -11.37 4.57 -6.09
C TYR A 77 -11.64 3.58 -7.22
N LEU A 78 -11.99 2.34 -6.92
CA LEU A 78 -12.42 1.37 -7.94
C LEU A 78 -13.75 1.74 -8.65
N ASN A 79 -14.46 2.76 -8.16
CA ASN A 79 -15.58 3.34 -8.90
C ASN A 79 -15.13 4.21 -10.09
N ASP A 80 -13.93 4.77 -10.05
CA ASP A 80 -13.40 5.74 -11.02
C ASP A 80 -12.19 5.20 -11.80
N TYR A 81 -11.53 4.15 -11.31
CA TYR A 81 -10.35 3.53 -11.91
C TYR A 81 -10.57 2.05 -12.14
N MET A 82 -10.04 1.54 -13.25
CA MET A 82 -10.08 0.10 -13.55
C MET A 82 -9.16 -0.69 -12.61
N THR A 83 -8.05 -0.09 -12.22
CA THR A 83 -7.06 -0.71 -11.34
C THR A 83 -6.61 0.28 -10.29
N VAL A 84 -6.56 -0.18 -9.05
CA VAL A 84 -5.99 0.58 -7.93
C VAL A 84 -4.85 -0.23 -7.29
N ILE A 85 -3.69 0.39 -7.19
CA ILE A 85 -2.49 -0.19 -6.59
C ILE A 85 -2.17 0.59 -5.31
N TRP A 86 -2.04 -0.12 -4.22
CA TRP A 86 -1.55 0.40 -2.96
C TRP A 86 -0.10 -0.03 -2.75
N CYS A 87 0.77 0.90 -2.36
CA CYS A 87 2.09 0.61 -1.84
C CYS A 87 2.27 1.32 -0.50
N ASP A 88 2.77 0.61 0.51
CA ASP A 88 3.10 1.24 1.79
C ASP A 88 4.14 2.36 1.59
N ALA A 89 4.16 3.34 2.48
CA ALA A 89 5.05 4.51 2.35
C ALA A 89 6.55 4.14 2.39
N ASP A 90 6.88 3.03 3.04
CA ASP A 90 8.24 2.48 3.13
C ASP A 90 8.57 1.46 2.02
N PHE A 91 7.67 1.31 1.04
CA PHE A 91 7.88 0.45 -0.11
C PHE A 91 8.88 1.09 -1.09
N LEU A 92 10.00 0.42 -1.34
CA LEU A 92 11.05 0.90 -2.24
C LEU A 92 11.09 0.08 -3.53
N ILE A 93 10.88 0.75 -4.67
CA ILE A 93 11.09 0.15 -5.98
C ILE A 93 12.51 0.47 -6.45
N PHE A 94 13.42 -0.49 -6.28
CA PHE A 94 14.83 -0.32 -6.66
C PHE A 94 15.13 -0.74 -8.11
N ASN A 95 14.22 -1.44 -8.78
CA ASN A 95 14.32 -1.80 -10.20
C ASN A 95 12.97 -1.61 -10.89
N PRO A 96 12.62 -0.36 -11.27
CA PRO A 96 11.30 -0.04 -11.81
C PRO A 96 11.01 -0.71 -13.16
N GLU A 97 12.03 -1.03 -13.94
CA GLU A 97 11.84 -1.70 -15.24
C GLU A 97 11.37 -3.14 -15.09
N ARG A 98 11.77 -3.80 -14.00
CA ARG A 98 11.43 -5.20 -13.72
C ARG A 98 10.24 -5.36 -12.76
N PHE A 99 9.77 -4.26 -12.15
CA PHE A 99 8.62 -4.30 -11.27
C PHE A 99 7.34 -4.17 -12.10
N ASP A 100 6.60 -5.26 -12.20
CA ASP A 100 5.37 -5.35 -12.97
C ASP A 100 4.27 -6.08 -12.18
N LEU A 101 3.04 -5.56 -12.29
CA LEU A 101 1.84 -6.09 -11.63
C LEU A 101 0.68 -6.24 -12.61
N THR A 102 0.96 -6.39 -13.92
CA THR A 102 -0.07 -6.24 -14.95
C THR A 102 -0.89 -7.50 -15.26
N ASP A 103 -0.37 -8.68 -14.96
CA ASP A 103 -0.91 -9.92 -15.54
C ASP A 103 -2.09 -10.55 -14.78
N ASP A 104 -2.38 -10.09 -13.55
CA ASP A 104 -3.41 -10.68 -12.71
C ASP A 104 -4.58 -9.73 -12.45
N SER A 105 -5.76 -10.27 -12.22
CA SER A 105 -6.95 -9.49 -11.84
C SER A 105 -6.78 -8.86 -10.45
N PHE A 106 -5.99 -9.47 -9.58
CA PHE A 106 -5.55 -8.92 -8.30
C PHE A 106 -4.16 -9.43 -7.94
N ALA A 107 -3.44 -8.68 -7.11
CA ALA A 107 -2.16 -9.11 -6.55
C ALA A 107 -2.07 -8.70 -5.07
N ILE A 108 -1.52 -9.60 -4.26
CA ILE A 108 -1.28 -9.39 -2.83
C ILE A 108 0.16 -9.79 -2.54
N GLY A 109 0.86 -8.99 -1.75
CA GLY A 109 2.25 -9.24 -1.39
C GLY A 109 2.44 -10.60 -0.71
N ARG A 110 3.53 -11.28 -1.03
CA ARG A 110 3.96 -12.51 -0.38
C ARG A 110 5.11 -12.22 0.59
N GLU A 111 4.99 -12.75 1.79
CA GLU A 111 6.00 -12.61 2.83
C GLU A 111 6.49 -14.00 3.29
N VAL A 112 7.79 -14.09 3.51
CA VAL A 112 8.41 -15.31 4.05
C VAL A 112 9.11 -14.95 5.36
N TRP A 113 8.64 -15.54 6.46
CA TRP A 113 9.26 -15.41 7.76
C TRP A 113 10.10 -16.64 8.08
N VAL A 114 11.33 -16.40 8.49
CA VAL A 114 12.22 -17.44 9.00
C VAL A 114 12.47 -17.18 10.48
N GLN A 115 12.07 -18.11 11.32
CA GLN A 115 12.31 -18.06 12.76
C GLN A 115 13.34 -19.14 13.15
N ASP A 116 14.34 -18.73 13.91
CA ASP A 116 15.28 -19.64 14.53
C ASP A 116 14.83 -19.90 15.98
N ASN A 117 14.38 -21.12 16.25
CA ASN A 117 14.04 -21.59 17.59
C ASN A 117 14.98 -22.74 17.94
N ASP A 118 15.99 -22.48 18.76
CA ASP A 118 16.94 -23.49 19.27
C ASP A 118 17.56 -24.38 18.19
N ASN A 119 18.17 -23.76 17.17
CA ASN A 119 18.77 -24.41 16.00
C ASN A 119 17.77 -25.14 15.07
N GLN A 120 16.48 -24.87 15.19
CA GLN A 120 15.47 -25.32 14.24
C GLN A 120 14.88 -24.13 13.49
N PHE A 121 15.14 -24.06 12.18
CA PHE A 121 14.53 -23.05 11.32
C PHE A 121 13.09 -23.42 11.00
N LYS A 122 12.16 -22.52 11.33
CA LYS A 122 10.77 -22.60 10.89
C LYS A 122 10.51 -21.55 9.82
N VAL A 123 9.96 -21.97 8.71
CA VAL A 123 9.60 -21.08 7.58
C VAL A 123 8.10 -20.95 7.53
N PHE A 124 7.61 -19.71 7.55
CA PHE A 124 6.20 -19.37 7.40
C PHE A 124 6.01 -18.54 6.14
N ILE A 125 5.10 -18.97 5.28
CA ILE A 125 4.69 -18.22 4.11
C ILE A 125 3.37 -17.53 4.46
N LYS A 126 3.35 -16.19 4.36
CA LYS A 126 2.20 -15.36 4.70
C LYS A 126 1.86 -14.43 3.54
N VAL A 127 0.67 -13.89 3.58
CA VAL A 127 0.24 -12.76 2.75
C VAL A 127 0.62 -11.47 3.47
N HIS A 128 1.11 -10.49 2.72
CA HIS A 128 1.47 -9.18 3.22
C HIS A 128 0.74 -8.09 2.43
N ASN A 129 0.31 -7.03 3.11
CA ASN A 129 -0.48 -5.96 2.53
C ASN A 129 0.32 -4.69 2.16
N ALA A 130 1.64 -4.76 2.15
CA ALA A 130 2.51 -3.63 1.78
C ALA A 130 2.37 -3.22 0.31
N CYS A 131 1.98 -4.16 -0.55
CA CYS A 131 1.66 -3.90 -1.94
C CYS A 131 0.42 -4.71 -2.32
N LEU A 132 -0.62 -4.01 -2.76
CA LEU A 132 -1.90 -4.58 -3.16
C LEU A 132 -2.29 -4.04 -4.54
N ARG A 133 -2.90 -4.88 -5.37
CA ARG A 133 -3.51 -4.48 -6.65
C ARG A 133 -4.91 -5.10 -6.74
N PHE A 134 -5.87 -4.29 -7.11
CA PHE A 134 -7.25 -4.66 -7.39
C PHE A 134 -7.75 -3.99 -8.65
#